data_b250029cc8b19a41b77bf1674cfd3ce9
#
_entry.id   b250029cc8b19a41b77bf1674cfd3ce9
#
_cell.length_a   1.000
_cell.length_b   1.000
_cell.length_c   1.000
_cell.angle_alpha   90.00
_cell.angle_beta   90.00
_cell.angle_gamma   90.00
#
_symmetry.space_group_name_H-M   'P 1'
#
loop_
_entity.id
_entity.type
_entity.pdbx_description
1 polymer ?
#
loop_
_entity_poly.entity_id
_entity_poly.type
_entity_poly.pdbx_seq_one_letter_code
_entity_poly.pdbx_strand_id
1 'polypeptide(L)'
;MKWVTRERPKIDRIACPWLIERFIDKEAEFLFVSPDDVGRVARETGAVPFDVEGVELSHDGPRCSFDAFIEKYQLRDPALADLARIVRGADTDRLETEPQCAGLLAISLGLSRLFQDDHEQLRHGFVIYDALYTWLREARAEGHTWNPQRVAPSLEAREAR
;
A
#
# COMPACT_ATOMS: atom_id res chain seq x y z
N MET A 1 9.63 -2.95 13.56
CA MET A 1 10.69 -3.71 12.83
C MET A 1 11.23 -2.83 11.68
N LYS A 2 12.42 -3.21 11.11
CA LYS A 2 12.93 -2.54 9.91
C LYS A 2 12.53 -3.29 8.65
N TRP A 3 12.14 -2.54 7.62
CA TRP A 3 11.72 -3.01 6.32
C TRP A 3 12.50 -2.28 5.24
N VAL A 4 12.98 -2.97 4.22
CA VAL A 4 13.81 -2.34 3.18
C VAL A 4 13.32 -2.70 1.78
N THR A 5 13.26 -1.69 0.92
CA THR A 5 12.91 -1.83 -0.49
C THR A 5 13.61 -0.78 -1.34
N ARG A 6 13.33 -0.79 -2.63
CA ARG A 6 13.90 0.15 -3.61
C ARG A 6 13.34 1.57 -3.40
N GLU A 7 14.20 2.56 -3.53
CA GLU A 7 13.85 3.98 -3.55
C GLU A 7 12.86 4.33 -4.66
N ARG A 8 12.29 5.52 -4.61
CA ARG A 8 11.27 6.03 -5.54
C ARG A 8 10.04 5.13 -5.62
N PRO A 9 9.35 4.91 -4.48
CA PRO A 9 8.24 3.97 -4.39
C PRO A 9 7.06 4.38 -5.29
N LYS A 10 6.39 3.37 -5.85
CA LYS A 10 5.14 3.52 -6.61
C LYS A 10 4.24 2.35 -6.28
N ILE A 11 2.95 2.54 -6.37
CA ILE A 11 1.89 1.56 -6.22
C ILE A 11 2.13 0.60 -5.04
N ASP A 12 2.61 -0.62 -5.26
CA ASP A 12 2.73 -1.61 -4.20
C ASP A 12 3.86 -1.32 -3.20
N ARG A 13 4.91 -0.55 -3.58
CA ARG A 13 5.91 -0.04 -2.63
C ARG A 13 5.43 1.15 -1.78
N ILE A 14 4.19 1.58 -1.97
CA ILE A 14 3.45 2.46 -1.05
C ILE A 14 2.38 1.63 -0.33
N ALA A 15 1.68 0.76 -1.07
CA ALA A 15 0.63 -0.11 -0.53
C ALA A 15 1.15 -1.08 0.53
N CYS A 16 2.30 -1.73 0.27
CA CYS A 16 2.91 -2.66 1.23
C CYS A 16 3.32 -1.98 2.54
N PRO A 17 4.05 -0.84 2.56
CA PRO A 17 4.28 -0.08 3.77
C PRO A 17 3.01 0.33 4.52
N TRP A 18 1.97 0.77 3.80
CA TRP A 18 0.68 1.07 4.39
C TRP A 18 0.06 -0.17 5.08
N LEU A 19 0.07 -1.31 4.38
CA LEU A 19 -0.44 -2.58 4.92
C LEU A 19 0.34 -3.01 6.17
N ILE A 20 1.67 -2.89 6.12
CA ILE A 20 2.55 -3.21 7.23
C ILE A 20 2.17 -2.35 8.45
N GLU A 21 2.14 -1.03 8.31
CA GLU A 21 1.89 -0.12 9.44
C GLU A 21 0.48 -0.29 10.01
N ARG A 22 -0.53 -0.52 9.17
CA ARG A 22 -1.93 -0.63 9.63
C ARG A 22 -2.27 -1.99 10.24
N PHE A 23 -1.64 -3.09 9.79
CA PHE A 23 -2.10 -4.45 10.10
C PHE A 23 -1.02 -5.40 10.65
N ILE A 24 0.27 -5.08 10.51
CA ILE A 24 1.36 -6.00 10.82
C ILE A 24 2.28 -5.43 11.91
N ASP A 25 2.78 -4.22 11.72
CA ASP A 25 3.80 -3.60 12.58
C ASP A 25 3.59 -2.08 12.66
N LYS A 26 2.94 -1.61 13.70
CA LYS A 26 2.63 -0.19 13.92
C LYS A 26 3.87 0.70 14.13
N GLU A 27 5.00 0.09 14.49
CA GLU A 27 6.28 0.77 14.70
C GLU A 27 7.26 0.46 13.57
N ALA A 28 6.74 0.20 12.36
CA ALA A 28 7.56 -0.11 11.20
C ALA A 28 8.50 1.06 10.84
N GLU A 29 9.76 0.74 10.59
CA GLU A 29 10.75 1.65 10.04
C GLU A 29 11.07 1.23 8.60
N PHE A 30 10.82 2.11 7.64
CA PHE A 30 11.04 1.83 6.23
C PHE A 30 12.37 2.42 5.75
N LEU A 31 13.15 1.61 5.03
CA LEU A 31 14.41 1.99 4.42
C LEU A 31 14.25 1.92 2.89
N PHE A 32 14.44 3.05 2.22
CA PHE A 32 14.43 3.17 0.78
C PHE A 32 15.86 3.33 0.28
N VAL A 33 16.31 2.41 -0.55
CA VAL A 33 17.70 2.37 -1.02
C VAL A 33 17.75 2.04 -2.52
N SER A 34 18.93 2.19 -3.13
CA SER A 34 19.11 1.78 -4.52
C SER A 34 18.78 0.29 -4.70
N PRO A 35 18.32 -0.16 -5.87
CA PRO A 35 17.99 -1.57 -6.11
C PRO A 35 19.13 -2.52 -5.75
N ASP A 36 20.38 -2.15 -6.04
CA ASP A 36 21.56 -2.96 -5.80
C ASP A 36 21.92 -3.07 -4.31
N ASP A 37 21.48 -2.12 -3.50
CA ASP A 37 21.80 -2.05 -2.08
C ASP A 37 20.81 -2.78 -1.17
N VAL A 38 19.61 -3.14 -1.65
CA VAL A 38 18.56 -3.74 -0.81
C VAL A 38 19.08 -4.98 -0.05
N GLY A 39 19.72 -5.90 -0.76
CA GLY A 39 20.25 -7.12 -0.16
C GLY A 39 21.38 -6.87 0.85
N ARG A 40 22.25 -5.89 0.60
CA ARG A 40 23.31 -5.50 1.52
C ARG A 40 22.72 -4.86 2.79
N VAL A 41 21.83 -3.89 2.63
CA VAL A 41 21.20 -3.18 3.75
C VAL A 41 20.35 -4.15 4.60
N ALA A 42 19.63 -5.09 3.98
CA ALA A 42 18.90 -6.13 4.71
C ALA A 42 19.81 -6.94 5.64
N ARG A 43 20.98 -7.39 5.14
CA ARG A 43 21.94 -8.16 5.95
C ARG A 43 22.58 -7.34 7.06
N GLU A 44 22.94 -6.08 6.77
CA GLU A 44 23.64 -5.21 7.73
C GLU A 44 22.73 -4.72 8.86
N THR A 45 21.45 -4.49 8.57
CA THR A 45 20.51 -3.87 9.53
C THR A 45 19.51 -4.84 10.14
N GLY A 46 19.40 -6.07 9.59
CA GLY A 46 18.36 -7.01 9.94
C GLY A 46 16.97 -6.62 9.38
N ALA A 47 16.89 -5.68 8.45
CA ALA A 47 15.65 -5.29 7.82
C ALA A 47 15.08 -6.39 6.94
N VAL A 48 13.76 -6.54 6.93
CA VAL A 48 13.05 -7.48 6.05
C VAL A 48 12.95 -6.89 4.65
N PRO A 49 13.55 -7.51 3.62
CA PRO A 49 13.45 -7.02 2.25
C PRO A 49 12.10 -7.38 1.63
N PHE A 50 11.55 -6.46 0.82
CA PHE A 50 10.31 -6.69 0.08
C PHE A 50 10.33 -6.00 -1.29
N ASP A 51 9.50 -6.49 -2.19
CA ASP A 51 9.34 -6.00 -3.58
C ASP A 51 10.68 -5.92 -4.33
N VAL A 52 11.49 -6.94 -4.21
CA VAL A 52 12.71 -7.17 -4.99
C VAL A 52 12.79 -8.64 -5.41
N GLU A 53 13.49 -8.89 -6.51
CA GLU A 53 13.66 -10.26 -7.02
C GLU A 53 14.34 -11.18 -6.00
N GLY A 54 13.85 -12.41 -5.90
CA GLY A 54 14.47 -13.45 -5.07
C GLY A 54 14.12 -13.39 -3.58
N VAL A 55 13.20 -12.53 -3.15
CA VAL A 55 12.70 -12.53 -1.76
C VAL A 55 11.27 -13.04 -1.68
N GLU A 56 10.90 -13.56 -0.51
CA GLU A 56 9.57 -14.14 -0.26
C GLU A 56 8.43 -13.11 -0.44
N LEU A 57 8.64 -11.88 0.01
CA LEU A 57 7.66 -10.79 -0.03
C LEU A 57 7.79 -10.00 -1.33
N SER A 58 7.64 -10.66 -2.47
CA SER A 58 7.78 -10.10 -3.79
C SER A 58 6.71 -10.64 -4.74
N HIS A 59 6.79 -10.23 -6.01
CA HIS A 59 5.92 -10.75 -7.06
C HIS A 59 6.08 -12.26 -7.25
N ASP A 60 4.94 -12.94 -7.44
CA ASP A 60 4.90 -14.36 -7.80
C ASP A 60 3.85 -14.56 -8.91
N GLY A 61 4.34 -14.82 -10.11
CA GLY A 61 3.50 -14.94 -11.30
C GLY A 61 2.65 -13.67 -11.53
N PRO A 62 1.31 -13.78 -11.56
CA PRO A 62 0.44 -12.62 -11.76
C PRO A 62 0.19 -11.79 -10.49
N ARG A 63 0.74 -12.19 -9.34
CA ARG A 63 0.50 -11.59 -8.03
C ARG A 63 1.59 -10.56 -7.73
N CYS A 64 1.21 -9.42 -7.16
CA CYS A 64 2.16 -8.40 -6.71
C CYS A 64 2.59 -8.63 -5.24
N SER A 65 3.54 -7.83 -4.78
CA SER A 65 4.06 -7.95 -3.41
C SER A 65 2.98 -7.76 -2.34
N PHE A 66 1.97 -6.93 -2.58
CA PHE A 66 0.84 -6.75 -1.67
C PHE A 66 0.07 -8.06 -1.42
N ASP A 67 -0.13 -8.88 -2.46
CA ASP A 67 -0.74 -10.22 -2.31
C ASP A 67 0.12 -11.14 -1.43
N ALA A 68 1.46 -11.10 -1.59
CA ALA A 68 2.38 -11.90 -0.81
C ALA A 68 2.30 -11.56 0.70
N PHE A 69 2.18 -10.28 1.03
CA PHE A 69 1.96 -9.84 2.42
C PHE A 69 0.65 -10.36 3.00
N ILE A 70 -0.46 -10.22 2.27
CA ILE A 70 -1.79 -10.71 2.73
C ILE A 70 -1.71 -12.20 3.04
N GLU A 71 -1.10 -12.98 2.17
CA GLU A 71 -0.97 -14.43 2.34
C GLU A 71 -0.07 -14.79 3.53
N LYS A 72 1.12 -14.24 3.59
CA LYS A 72 2.11 -14.54 4.64
C LYS A 72 1.58 -14.23 6.04
N TYR A 73 0.91 -13.09 6.19
CA TYR A 73 0.37 -12.63 7.48
C TYR A 73 -1.08 -13.06 7.71
N GLN A 74 -1.65 -13.85 6.80
CA GLN A 74 -3.01 -14.41 6.89
C GLN A 74 -4.08 -13.35 7.17
N LEU A 75 -3.98 -12.20 6.51
CA LEU A 75 -4.90 -11.09 6.67
C LEU A 75 -6.23 -11.40 5.99
N ARG A 76 -7.24 -11.78 6.78
CA ARG A 76 -8.54 -12.26 6.29
C ARG A 76 -9.61 -11.17 6.35
N ASP A 77 -9.33 -10.03 5.75
CA ASP A 77 -10.28 -8.93 5.63
C ASP A 77 -10.77 -8.85 4.17
N PRO A 78 -12.09 -8.94 3.91
CA PRO A 78 -12.64 -8.85 2.55
C PRO A 78 -12.27 -7.55 1.84
N ALA A 79 -12.20 -6.42 2.56
CA ALA A 79 -11.81 -5.14 1.97
C ALA A 79 -10.33 -5.12 1.57
N LEU A 80 -9.45 -5.81 2.31
CA LEU A 80 -8.06 -6.00 1.89
C LEU A 80 -7.95 -6.88 0.65
N ALA A 81 -8.76 -7.93 0.53
CA ALA A 81 -8.80 -8.77 -0.66
C ALA A 81 -9.23 -7.97 -1.90
N ASP A 82 -10.22 -7.10 -1.75
CA ASP A 82 -10.66 -6.20 -2.82
C ASP A 82 -9.61 -5.15 -3.15
N LEU A 83 -8.98 -4.55 -2.14
CA LEU A 83 -7.87 -3.61 -2.34
C LEU A 83 -6.69 -4.27 -3.07
N ALA A 84 -6.38 -5.52 -2.76
CA ALA A 84 -5.33 -6.28 -3.45
C ALA A 84 -5.58 -6.41 -4.96
N ARG A 85 -6.85 -6.56 -5.39
CA ARG A 85 -7.17 -6.59 -6.82
C ARG A 85 -6.91 -5.24 -7.50
N ILE A 86 -7.21 -4.14 -6.81
CA ILE A 86 -6.95 -2.78 -7.31
C ILE A 86 -5.44 -2.53 -7.39
N VAL A 87 -4.70 -2.83 -6.31
CA VAL A 87 -3.24 -2.65 -6.26
C VAL A 87 -2.56 -3.49 -7.34
N ARG A 88 -2.86 -4.78 -7.40
CA ARG A 88 -2.29 -5.69 -8.39
C ARG A 88 -2.59 -5.24 -9.83
N GLY A 89 -3.83 -4.84 -10.13
CA GLY A 89 -4.19 -4.36 -11.46
C GLY A 89 -3.41 -3.11 -11.86
N ALA A 90 -3.24 -2.17 -10.92
CA ALA A 90 -2.45 -0.97 -11.15
C ALA A 90 -0.94 -1.26 -11.29
N ASP A 91 -0.41 -2.20 -10.50
CA ASP A 91 1.01 -2.50 -10.41
C ASP A 91 1.52 -3.42 -11.53
N THR A 92 0.65 -4.26 -12.08
CA THR A 92 1.00 -5.22 -13.14
C THR A 92 0.48 -4.84 -14.52
N ASP A 93 0.13 -3.58 -14.74
CA ASP A 93 -0.41 -3.04 -16.00
C ASP A 93 -1.68 -3.76 -16.51
N ARG A 94 -2.50 -4.23 -15.57
CA ARG A 94 -3.78 -4.88 -15.86
C ARG A 94 -4.93 -3.97 -15.41
N LEU A 95 -4.99 -2.80 -16.02
CA LEU A 95 -5.86 -1.69 -15.61
C LEU A 95 -7.35 -2.00 -15.74
N GLU A 96 -7.71 -3.00 -16.53
CA GLU A 96 -9.08 -3.49 -16.72
C GLU A 96 -9.59 -4.36 -15.55
N THR A 97 -8.72 -4.75 -14.63
CA THR A 97 -9.08 -5.64 -13.51
C THR A 97 -10.13 -5.03 -12.60
N GLU A 98 -9.97 -3.77 -12.25
CA GLU A 98 -10.94 -3.00 -11.46
C GLU A 98 -10.97 -1.54 -11.99
N PRO A 99 -12.13 -0.87 -11.94
CA PRO A 99 -12.25 0.52 -12.42
C PRO A 99 -11.28 1.51 -11.79
N GLN A 100 -10.82 1.24 -10.57
CA GLN A 100 -9.92 2.11 -9.80
C GLN A 100 -8.45 1.98 -10.20
N CYS A 101 -8.04 0.92 -10.92
CA CYS A 101 -6.65 0.63 -11.23
C CYS A 101 -5.96 1.78 -11.98
N ALA A 102 -6.58 2.31 -13.03
CA ALA A 102 -6.02 3.41 -13.80
C ALA A 102 -5.89 4.70 -12.98
N GLY A 103 -6.87 4.97 -12.12
CA GLY A 103 -6.84 6.10 -11.19
C GLY A 103 -5.71 5.98 -10.17
N LEU A 104 -5.55 4.81 -9.56
CA LEU A 104 -4.48 4.55 -8.60
C LEU A 104 -3.10 4.67 -9.26
N LEU A 105 -2.91 4.13 -10.46
CA LEU A 105 -1.69 4.29 -11.25
C LEU A 105 -1.38 5.78 -11.49
N ALA A 106 -2.34 6.54 -11.98
CA ALA A 106 -2.14 7.97 -12.28
C ALA A 106 -1.76 8.77 -11.03
N ILE A 107 -2.45 8.54 -9.90
CA ILE A 107 -2.16 9.18 -8.61
C ILE A 107 -0.76 8.80 -8.13
N SER A 108 -0.40 7.51 -8.20
CA SER A 108 0.90 7.03 -7.74
C SER A 108 2.07 7.62 -8.54
N LEU A 109 1.91 7.73 -9.87
CA LEU A 109 2.88 8.40 -10.73
C LEU A 109 2.98 9.90 -10.40
N GLY A 110 1.84 10.56 -10.15
CA GLY A 110 1.78 11.96 -9.74
C GLY A 110 2.51 12.20 -8.41
N LEU A 111 2.27 11.39 -7.39
CA LEU A 111 2.96 11.47 -6.10
C LEU A 111 4.48 11.34 -6.27
N SER A 112 4.94 10.38 -7.09
CA SER A 112 6.37 10.19 -7.36
C SER A 112 7.04 11.38 -8.07
N ARG A 113 6.27 12.24 -8.73
CA ARG A 113 6.76 13.48 -9.34
C ARG A 113 6.74 14.67 -8.39
N LEU A 114 5.72 14.72 -7.50
CA LEU A 114 5.57 15.80 -6.53
C LEU A 114 6.62 15.73 -5.41
N PHE A 115 6.91 14.54 -4.90
CA PHE A 115 7.77 14.35 -3.74
C PHE A 115 9.11 13.73 -4.14
N GLN A 116 10.21 14.39 -3.71
CA GLN A 116 11.55 13.85 -3.90
C GLN A 116 12.00 12.97 -2.72
N ASP A 117 11.47 13.24 -1.53
CA ASP A 117 11.68 12.44 -0.33
C ASP A 117 10.69 11.28 -0.29
N ASP A 118 11.20 10.05 -0.21
CA ASP A 118 10.39 8.84 -0.25
C ASP A 118 9.49 8.67 0.99
N HIS A 119 9.94 9.14 2.15
CA HIS A 119 9.14 9.12 3.37
C HIS A 119 8.01 10.16 3.34
N GLU A 120 8.29 11.33 2.77
CA GLU A 120 7.24 12.33 2.54
C GLU A 120 6.20 11.82 1.56
N GLN A 121 6.63 11.23 0.45
CA GLN A 121 5.74 10.58 -0.51
C GLN A 121 4.89 9.48 0.15
N LEU A 122 5.51 8.67 1.02
CA LEU A 122 4.82 7.60 1.73
C LEU A 122 3.69 8.13 2.62
N ARG A 123 3.94 9.19 3.40
CA ARG A 123 2.92 9.82 4.26
C ARG A 123 1.68 10.26 3.46
N HIS A 124 1.87 10.88 2.30
CA HIS A 124 0.77 11.29 1.42
C HIS A 124 0.10 10.08 0.75
N GLY A 125 0.87 9.10 0.35
CA GLY A 125 0.37 7.85 -0.20
C GLY A 125 -0.52 7.08 0.77
N PHE A 126 -0.18 7.04 2.05
CA PHE A 126 -0.98 6.38 3.08
C PHE A 126 -2.42 6.92 3.14
N VAL A 127 -2.61 8.22 3.00
CA VAL A 127 -3.95 8.82 2.96
C VAL A 127 -4.77 8.28 1.78
N ILE A 128 -4.14 8.03 0.63
CA ILE A 128 -4.82 7.46 -0.54
C ILE A 128 -5.28 6.02 -0.25
N TYR A 129 -4.42 5.20 0.37
CA TYR A 129 -4.77 3.81 0.71
C TYR A 129 -5.76 3.75 1.87
N ASP A 130 -5.67 4.61 2.87
CA ASP A 130 -6.69 4.76 3.92
C ASP A 130 -8.06 5.12 3.31
N ALA A 131 -8.10 6.03 2.34
CA ALA A 131 -9.33 6.43 1.65
C ALA A 131 -9.92 5.28 0.82
N LEU A 132 -9.11 4.56 0.03
CA LEU A 132 -9.54 3.40 -0.75
C LEU A 132 -10.07 2.28 0.17
N TYR A 133 -9.36 1.96 1.22
CA TYR A 133 -9.75 0.94 2.18
C TYR A 133 -11.07 1.30 2.90
N THR A 134 -11.21 2.57 3.31
CA THR A 134 -12.44 3.06 3.92
C THR A 134 -13.62 2.99 2.94
N TRP A 135 -13.43 3.40 1.70
CA TRP A 135 -14.45 3.29 0.66
C TRP A 135 -14.88 1.84 0.43
N LEU A 136 -13.93 0.91 0.34
CA LEU A 136 -14.21 -0.50 0.16
C LEU A 136 -15.04 -1.10 1.31
N ARG A 137 -14.83 -0.64 2.53
CA ARG A 137 -15.53 -1.12 3.71
C ARG A 137 -16.92 -0.50 3.90
N GLU A 138 -17.05 0.80 3.64
CA GLU A 138 -18.15 1.57 4.20
C GLU A 138 -18.93 2.39 3.16
N ALA A 139 -18.36 2.69 2.00
CA ALA A 139 -18.91 3.69 1.10
C ALA A 139 -19.19 3.22 -0.34
N ARG A 140 -19.03 1.93 -0.66
CA ARG A 140 -19.24 1.41 -2.02
C ARG A 140 -20.62 1.69 -2.60
N ALA A 141 -21.64 1.70 -1.74
CA ALA A 141 -23.03 1.94 -2.14
C ALA A 141 -23.41 3.42 -2.19
N GLU A 142 -22.47 4.32 -1.83
CA GLU A 142 -22.74 5.75 -1.86
C GLU A 142 -22.64 6.32 -3.27
N GLY A 143 -23.66 7.07 -3.69
CA GLY A 143 -23.61 7.87 -4.90
C GLY A 143 -23.03 9.26 -4.64
N HIS A 144 -22.83 10.04 -5.71
CA HIS A 144 -22.39 11.44 -5.64
C HIS A 144 -23.53 12.37 -5.17
N THR A 145 -24.07 12.10 -3.97
CA THR A 145 -25.06 12.95 -3.32
C THR A 145 -24.58 13.26 -1.92
N TRP A 146 -24.38 14.55 -1.66
CA TRP A 146 -24.00 14.98 -0.31
C TRP A 146 -25.15 14.75 0.67
N ASN A 147 -24.90 13.99 1.72
CA ASN A 147 -25.83 13.78 2.81
C ASN A 147 -25.13 14.06 4.16
N PRO A 148 -25.47 15.17 4.86
CA PRO A 148 -24.79 15.57 6.08
C PRO A 148 -24.95 14.56 7.23
N GLN A 149 -25.92 13.65 7.17
CA GLN A 149 -26.16 12.63 8.17
C GLN A 149 -25.24 11.39 8.01
N ARG A 150 -24.47 11.32 6.91
CA ARG A 150 -23.56 10.21 6.59
C ARG A 150 -22.08 10.55 6.72
N VAL A 151 -21.75 11.68 7.33
CA VAL A 151 -20.33 11.97 7.64
C VAL A 151 -19.87 11.00 8.69
N ALA A 152 -18.95 10.10 8.32
CA ALA A 152 -18.34 9.17 9.24
C ALA A 152 -17.66 9.94 10.40
N PRO A 153 -17.62 9.38 11.61
CA PRO A 153 -16.85 9.95 12.71
C PRO A 153 -15.41 10.20 12.27
N SER A 154 -14.81 11.29 12.71
CA SER A 154 -13.41 11.60 12.45
C SER A 154 -12.50 10.42 12.82
N LEU A 155 -11.35 10.29 12.18
CA LEU A 155 -10.36 9.24 12.47
C LEU A 155 -10.04 9.16 13.98
N GLU A 156 -9.99 10.32 14.66
CA GLU A 156 -9.79 10.44 16.10
C GLU A 156 -10.87 9.75 16.95
N ALA A 157 -12.11 9.68 16.45
CA ALA A 157 -13.22 9.00 17.15
C ALA A 157 -13.21 7.48 16.98
N ARG A 158 -12.40 6.94 16.05
CA ARG A 158 -12.26 5.50 15.79
C ARG A 158 -11.18 4.84 16.67
N GLU A 159 -10.18 5.62 17.13
CA GLU A 159 -9.13 5.16 18.03
C GLU A 159 -9.59 5.05 19.48
N ALA A 160 -10.75 5.63 19.83
CA ALA A 160 -11.33 5.63 21.18
C ALA A 160 -12.29 4.45 21.47
N ARG A 161 -12.40 3.47 20.56
CA ARG A 161 -13.20 2.25 20.74
C ARG A 161 -12.32 1.01 20.53
#